data_b038d3538498bd0da9232ff077ac75e4
#
_entry.id   b038d3538498bd0da9232ff077ac75e4
#
_cell.length_a   1.000
_cell.length_b   1.000
_cell.length_c   1.000
_cell.angle_alpha   90.00
_cell.angle_beta   90.00
_cell.angle_gamma   90.00
#
_symmetry.space_group_name_H-M   'P 1'
#
loop_
_entity.id
_entity.type
_entity.pdbx_description
1 polymer ?
#
loop_
_entity_poly.entity_id
_entity_poly.type
_entity_poly.pdbx_seq_one_letter_code
_entity_poly.pdbx_strand_id
1 'polypeptide(L)'
;MPTPGRCSSAVLLIIDGLRPDAIRPDTMPSLSALRDSHWSTSRAETVAPSVTVAALTSLATGVGPGTHGLIAPGLRSLQRLRRLTPLLTHLRRHRVPTRIAVGAVPIPRLILARALIAAAGGAEIQCAGDDPASVGALALGAARRADAGLTVAYVNDCDVAGHAHGWMSRPYLDAAARCDRAVRHLATLVDGDNALLCVTADHGGGGIHPTDHDLPHPINATIPIILAGAGIRGSVRSDQPATILDIPPTLLSALGVPVPASYEGRVLSEAFEAAAAAA
;
A
#
# COMPACT_ATOMS: atom_id res chain seq x y z
N MET A 1 -7.56 -23.31 -7.83
CA MET A 1 -6.52 -22.32 -7.42
C MET A 1 -6.17 -22.63 -6.00
N PRO A 2 -4.88 -22.76 -5.63
CA PRO A 2 -4.50 -22.94 -4.23
C PRO A 2 -5.01 -21.72 -3.44
N THR A 3 -5.63 -21.97 -2.30
CA THR A 3 -6.09 -20.91 -1.40
C THR A 3 -4.84 -20.37 -0.70
N PRO A 4 -4.54 -19.06 -0.76
CA PRO A 4 -3.43 -18.48 -0.01
C PRO A 4 -3.52 -18.84 1.47
N GLY A 5 -2.39 -19.00 2.13
CA GLY A 5 -2.34 -19.19 3.59
C GLY A 5 -3.10 -18.04 4.27
N ARG A 6 -4.02 -18.36 5.17
CA ARG A 6 -4.79 -17.34 5.89
C ARG A 6 -3.89 -16.74 6.98
N CYS A 7 -3.80 -15.41 6.98
CA CYS A 7 -3.18 -14.66 8.08
C CYS A 7 -4.25 -13.98 8.94
N SER A 8 -3.92 -13.72 10.20
CA SER A 8 -4.79 -12.99 11.14
C SER A 8 -4.66 -11.47 10.98
N SER A 9 -3.55 -11.02 10.41
CA SER A 9 -3.20 -9.61 10.22
C SER A 9 -2.63 -9.37 8.83
N ALA A 10 -3.04 -8.28 8.19
CA ALA A 10 -2.40 -7.78 6.98
C ALA A 10 -2.04 -6.30 7.18
N VAL A 11 -0.84 -5.92 6.78
CA VAL A 11 -0.37 -4.54 6.80
C VAL A 11 -0.08 -4.10 5.38
N LEU A 12 -0.67 -2.99 4.96
CA LEU A 12 -0.35 -2.28 3.73
C LEU A 12 0.41 -1.02 4.08
N LEU A 13 1.71 -0.97 3.79
CA LEU A 13 2.50 0.24 3.87
C LEU A 13 2.57 0.89 2.49
N ILE A 14 2.06 2.10 2.39
CA ILE A 14 2.14 2.93 1.19
C ILE A 14 3.17 4.03 1.45
N ILE A 15 4.22 4.07 0.62
CA ILE A 15 5.25 5.10 0.63
C ILE A 15 5.02 5.96 -0.61
N ASP A 16 4.36 7.11 -0.42
CA ASP A 16 3.94 8.03 -1.49
C ASP A 16 5.14 8.50 -2.32
N GLY A 17 5.03 8.37 -3.63
CA GLY A 17 6.05 8.80 -4.57
C GLY A 17 7.34 7.96 -4.56
N LEU A 18 7.35 6.75 -3.98
CA LEU A 18 8.55 5.91 -3.91
C LEU A 18 8.84 5.24 -5.26
N ARG A 19 9.95 5.56 -5.85
CA ARG A 19 10.48 4.88 -7.04
C ARG A 19 11.18 3.56 -6.68
N PRO A 20 11.01 2.49 -7.50
CA PRO A 20 11.69 1.21 -7.27
C PRO A 20 13.23 1.31 -7.27
N ASP A 21 13.81 2.24 -8.03
CA ASP A 21 15.26 2.42 -8.14
C ASP A 21 15.88 3.16 -6.94
N ALA A 22 15.05 3.70 -6.03
CA ALA A 22 15.49 4.19 -4.73
C ALA A 22 15.69 3.06 -3.70
N ILE A 23 15.11 1.86 -3.94
CA ILE A 23 15.21 0.72 -3.03
C ILE A 23 16.57 0.05 -3.23
N ARG A 24 17.55 0.52 -2.48
CA ARG A 24 18.95 0.06 -2.51
C ARG A 24 19.46 -0.17 -1.09
N PRO A 25 20.45 -1.08 -0.90
CA PRO A 25 21.02 -1.36 0.43
C PRO A 25 21.60 -0.13 1.14
N ASP A 26 22.09 0.85 0.40
CA ASP A 26 22.66 2.10 0.92
C ASP A 26 21.61 3.16 1.26
N THR A 27 20.41 3.07 0.70
CA THR A 27 19.33 4.05 0.88
C THR A 27 18.21 3.48 1.77
N MET A 28 17.72 2.28 1.46
CA MET A 28 16.62 1.62 2.13
C MET A 28 16.99 0.17 2.49
N PRO A 29 17.92 -0.03 3.45
CA PRO A 29 18.42 -1.37 3.78
C PRO A 29 17.34 -2.35 4.21
N SER A 30 16.35 -1.93 5.02
CA SER A 30 15.28 -2.82 5.48
C SER A 30 14.36 -3.24 4.34
N LEU A 31 13.95 -2.30 3.48
CA LEU A 31 13.10 -2.61 2.33
C LEU A 31 13.85 -3.41 1.26
N SER A 32 15.13 -3.12 1.06
CA SER A 32 15.99 -3.90 0.17
C SER A 32 16.12 -5.35 0.64
N ALA A 33 16.32 -5.58 1.94
CA ALA A 33 16.38 -6.92 2.52
C ALA A 33 15.05 -7.68 2.35
N LEU A 34 13.91 -7.04 2.63
CA LEU A 34 12.58 -7.65 2.40
C LEU A 34 12.36 -8.02 0.93
N ARG A 35 12.70 -7.12 0.01
CA ARG A 35 12.61 -7.35 -1.44
C ARG A 35 13.43 -8.55 -1.88
N ASP A 36 14.63 -8.74 -1.32
CA ASP A 36 15.58 -9.76 -1.73
C ASP A 36 15.28 -11.12 -1.08
N SER A 37 14.62 -11.12 0.10
CA SER A 37 14.31 -12.35 0.86
C SER A 37 12.88 -12.87 0.66
N HIS A 38 11.99 -12.10 0.03
CA HIS A 38 10.59 -12.46 -0.16
C HIS A 38 10.12 -12.25 -1.61
N TRP A 39 8.82 -12.38 -1.86
CA TRP A 39 8.25 -12.13 -3.17
C TRP A 39 8.19 -10.63 -3.47
N SER A 40 8.66 -10.25 -4.64
CA SER A 40 8.66 -8.84 -5.04
C SER A 40 8.55 -8.67 -6.54
N THR A 41 8.03 -7.52 -6.98
CA THR A 41 8.19 -6.97 -8.32
C THR A 41 8.49 -5.47 -8.24
N SER A 42 9.41 -5.01 -9.08
CA SER A 42 9.73 -3.58 -9.26
C SER A 42 9.16 -3.03 -10.56
N ARG A 43 8.28 -3.78 -11.22
CA ARG A 43 7.70 -3.48 -12.54
C ARG A 43 6.17 -3.47 -12.50
N ALA A 44 5.60 -3.35 -11.31
CA ALA A 44 4.19 -3.12 -11.20
C ALA A 44 3.83 -1.70 -11.66
N GLU A 45 2.60 -1.53 -12.14
CA GLU A 45 2.12 -0.23 -12.63
C GLU A 45 1.02 0.30 -11.71
N THR A 46 1.08 1.60 -11.43
CA THR A 46 -0.06 2.32 -10.86
C THR A 46 -1.10 2.63 -11.93
N VAL A 47 -2.20 3.25 -11.51
CA VAL A 47 -3.27 3.69 -12.44
C VAL A 47 -2.91 4.98 -13.15
N ALA A 48 -3.59 5.25 -14.27
CA ALA A 48 -3.47 6.52 -15.00
C ALA A 48 -4.71 7.41 -14.73
N PRO A 49 -4.53 8.70 -14.39
CA PRO A 49 -3.25 9.38 -14.17
C PRO A 49 -2.54 8.89 -12.90
N SER A 50 -1.20 8.99 -12.90
CA SER A 50 -0.33 8.57 -11.79
C SER A 50 -0.32 9.63 -10.67
N VAL A 51 -1.49 9.91 -10.10
CA VAL A 51 -1.68 10.89 -9.03
C VAL A 51 -2.23 10.22 -7.77
N THR A 52 -1.80 10.68 -6.60
CA THR A 52 -2.13 10.13 -5.28
C THR A 52 -3.63 9.83 -5.13
N VAL A 53 -4.52 10.79 -5.50
CA VAL A 53 -5.97 10.62 -5.33
C VAL A 53 -6.51 9.46 -6.17
N ALA A 54 -6.06 9.31 -7.41
CA ALA A 54 -6.48 8.22 -8.29
C ALA A 54 -6.00 6.87 -7.75
N ALA A 55 -4.73 6.79 -7.38
CA ALA A 55 -4.10 5.57 -6.88
C ALA A 55 -4.68 5.11 -5.54
N LEU A 56 -4.79 6.00 -4.54
CA LEU A 56 -5.39 5.67 -3.25
C LEU A 56 -6.88 5.31 -3.36
N THR A 57 -7.63 5.96 -4.27
CA THR A 57 -9.03 5.58 -4.53
C THR A 57 -9.10 4.19 -5.16
N SER A 58 -8.20 3.87 -6.07
CA SER A 58 -8.11 2.55 -6.69
C SER A 58 -7.80 1.46 -5.65
N LEU A 59 -6.85 1.69 -4.75
CA LEU A 59 -6.58 0.80 -3.61
C LEU A 59 -7.80 0.65 -2.69
N ALA A 60 -8.51 1.74 -2.45
CA ALA A 60 -9.67 1.74 -1.57
C ALA A 60 -10.92 1.09 -2.19
N THR A 61 -11.00 0.93 -3.51
CA THR A 61 -12.21 0.46 -4.21
C THR A 61 -11.99 -0.79 -5.05
N GLY A 62 -10.74 -1.18 -5.30
CA GLY A 62 -10.38 -2.32 -6.14
C GLY A 62 -10.69 -2.13 -7.64
N VAL A 63 -11.00 -0.89 -8.06
CA VAL A 63 -11.31 -0.54 -9.45
C VAL A 63 -10.50 0.66 -9.90
N GLY A 64 -10.26 0.79 -11.21
CA GLY A 64 -9.46 1.88 -11.76
C GLY A 64 -10.21 3.19 -11.95
N PRO A 65 -9.48 4.29 -12.32
CA PRO A 65 -10.05 5.63 -12.54
C PRO A 65 -11.16 5.68 -13.58
N GLY A 66 -11.13 4.80 -14.58
CA GLY A 66 -12.20 4.67 -15.58
C GLY A 66 -13.55 4.31 -14.93
N THR A 67 -13.53 3.51 -13.89
CA THR A 67 -14.73 3.05 -13.16
C THR A 67 -15.07 3.99 -12.00
N HIS A 68 -14.12 4.33 -11.12
CA HIS A 68 -14.44 5.19 -9.98
C HIS A 68 -14.50 6.69 -10.34
N GLY A 69 -13.80 7.14 -11.39
CA GLY A 69 -13.85 8.52 -11.90
C GLY A 69 -13.33 9.59 -10.92
N LEU A 70 -12.47 9.23 -9.97
CA LEU A 70 -11.95 10.11 -8.92
C LEU A 70 -10.46 10.33 -9.13
N ILE A 71 -10.14 11.45 -9.77
CA ILE A 71 -8.75 11.85 -10.06
C ILE A 71 -8.35 13.13 -9.32
N ALA A 72 -9.29 13.75 -8.61
CA ALA A 72 -9.06 14.93 -7.77
C ALA A 72 -9.99 14.90 -6.55
N PRO A 73 -9.59 15.50 -5.40
CA PRO A 73 -10.43 15.56 -4.20
C PRO A 73 -11.69 16.39 -4.47
N GLY A 74 -12.86 15.93 -3.96
CA GLY A 74 -14.11 16.69 -4.08
C GLY A 74 -15.32 16.01 -3.48
N LEU A 75 -16.41 16.79 -3.25
CA LEU A 75 -17.66 16.29 -2.66
C LEU A 75 -18.36 15.23 -3.53
N ARG A 76 -18.19 15.29 -4.85
CA ARG A 76 -18.72 14.27 -5.78
C ARG A 76 -18.09 12.88 -5.55
N SER A 77 -16.91 12.84 -4.95
CA SER A 77 -16.22 11.61 -4.55
C SER A 77 -17.04 10.78 -3.58
N LEU A 78 -17.70 11.41 -2.61
CA LEU A 78 -18.52 10.73 -1.60
C LEU A 78 -19.72 9.99 -2.22
N GLN A 79 -20.37 10.57 -3.22
CA GLN A 79 -21.52 9.94 -3.88
C GLN A 79 -21.09 8.76 -4.76
N ARG A 80 -19.93 8.84 -5.42
CA ARG A 80 -19.40 7.76 -6.26
C ARG A 80 -18.92 6.60 -5.42
N LEU A 81 -18.19 6.84 -4.34
CA LEU A 81 -17.72 5.79 -3.42
C LEU A 81 -18.88 4.93 -2.87
N ARG A 82 -20.05 5.52 -2.63
CA ARG A 82 -21.23 4.78 -2.15
C ARG A 82 -21.81 3.79 -3.17
N ARG A 83 -21.52 3.95 -4.46
CA ARG A 83 -21.99 3.06 -5.55
C ARG A 83 -21.02 1.90 -5.80
N LEU A 84 -19.83 1.95 -5.23
CA LEU A 84 -18.81 0.93 -5.34
C LEU A 84 -18.86 -0.03 -4.14
N THR A 85 -17.98 -1.01 -4.14
CA THR A 85 -17.75 -1.87 -2.96
C THR A 85 -16.38 -1.53 -2.36
N PRO A 86 -16.28 -0.43 -1.58
CA PRO A 86 -14.99 -0.04 -1.00
C PRO A 86 -14.44 -1.13 -0.10
N LEU A 87 -13.11 -1.30 -0.11
CA LEU A 87 -12.38 -2.29 0.67
C LEU A 87 -12.80 -2.27 2.16
N LEU A 88 -12.87 -1.08 2.75
CA LEU A 88 -13.26 -0.92 4.16
C LEU A 88 -14.70 -1.37 4.42
N THR A 89 -15.65 -1.04 3.52
CA THR A 89 -17.03 -1.50 3.61
C THR A 89 -17.10 -3.03 3.51
N HIS A 90 -16.32 -3.61 2.61
CA HIS A 90 -16.30 -5.06 2.40
C HIS A 90 -15.71 -5.78 3.62
N LEU A 91 -14.57 -5.33 4.14
CA LEU A 91 -13.94 -5.86 5.36
C LEU A 91 -14.89 -5.77 6.56
N ARG A 92 -15.56 -4.64 6.76
CA ARG A 92 -16.54 -4.46 7.84
C ARG A 92 -17.70 -5.46 7.74
N ARG A 93 -18.22 -5.74 6.53
CA ARG A 93 -19.28 -6.76 6.32
C ARG A 93 -18.80 -8.15 6.72
N HIS A 94 -17.51 -8.43 6.57
CA HIS A 94 -16.87 -9.68 7.00
C HIS A 94 -16.32 -9.63 8.43
N ARG A 95 -16.62 -8.58 9.20
CA ARG A 95 -16.19 -8.38 10.60
C ARG A 95 -14.66 -8.34 10.77
N VAL A 96 -13.95 -7.88 9.74
CA VAL A 96 -12.50 -7.66 9.79
C VAL A 96 -12.25 -6.21 10.19
N PRO A 97 -11.63 -5.95 11.35
CA PRO A 97 -11.26 -4.61 11.79
C PRO A 97 -10.29 -3.96 10.81
N THR A 98 -10.42 -2.63 10.67
CA THR A 98 -9.49 -1.87 9.83
C THR A 98 -8.97 -0.66 10.59
N ARG A 99 -7.66 -0.45 10.52
CA ARG A 99 -6.92 0.65 11.15
C ARG A 99 -6.08 1.37 10.13
N ILE A 100 -5.93 2.67 10.32
CA ILE A 100 -5.13 3.52 9.44
C ILE A 100 -4.17 4.32 10.31
N ALA A 101 -2.87 4.15 10.08
CA ALA A 101 -1.79 4.91 10.69
C ALA A 101 -1.24 5.91 9.67
N VAL A 102 -1.26 7.19 10.01
CA VAL A 102 -0.75 8.27 9.15
C VAL A 102 0.16 9.19 9.95
N GLY A 103 1.04 9.90 9.26
CA GLY A 103 1.83 10.99 9.85
C GLY A 103 0.96 12.18 10.27
N ALA A 104 1.59 13.27 10.69
CA ALA A 104 0.89 14.50 10.99
C ALA A 104 0.19 15.04 9.71
N VAL A 105 -1.11 15.22 9.80
CA VAL A 105 -1.94 15.72 8.71
C VAL A 105 -2.58 17.04 9.13
N PRO A 106 -2.50 18.12 8.34
CA PRO A 106 -3.21 19.36 8.63
C PRO A 106 -4.70 19.13 8.88
N ILE A 107 -5.26 19.79 9.90
CA ILE A 107 -6.64 19.57 10.38
C ILE A 107 -7.67 19.55 9.25
N PRO A 108 -7.68 20.50 8.28
CA PRO A 108 -8.69 20.48 7.20
C PRO A 108 -8.60 19.22 6.33
N ARG A 109 -7.38 18.75 6.02
CA ARG A 109 -7.15 17.52 5.26
C ARG A 109 -7.57 16.28 6.05
N LEU A 110 -7.31 16.27 7.36
CA LEU A 110 -7.72 15.17 8.25
C LEU A 110 -9.25 15.07 8.34
N ILE A 111 -9.98 16.19 8.40
CA ILE A 111 -11.44 16.20 8.39
C ILE A 111 -11.98 15.61 7.10
N LEU A 112 -11.43 16.01 5.94
CA LEU A 112 -11.83 15.46 4.64
C LEU A 112 -11.51 13.97 4.54
N ALA A 113 -10.31 13.55 4.94
CA ALA A 113 -9.90 12.15 4.95
C ALA A 113 -10.83 11.29 5.84
N ARG A 114 -11.17 11.78 7.05
CA ARG A 114 -12.12 11.09 7.94
C ARG A 114 -13.50 10.94 7.31
N ALA A 115 -14.00 11.98 6.64
CA ALA A 115 -15.28 11.91 5.94
C ALA A 115 -15.28 10.90 4.79
N LEU A 116 -14.21 10.84 3.99
CA LEU A 116 -14.02 9.87 2.91
C LEU A 116 -13.91 8.44 3.45
N ILE A 117 -13.11 8.23 4.50
CA ILE A 117 -12.94 6.92 5.14
C ILE A 117 -14.26 6.46 5.77
N ALA A 118 -15.01 7.34 6.44
CA ALA A 118 -16.33 7.03 6.96
C ALA A 118 -17.31 6.62 5.86
N ALA A 119 -17.31 7.34 4.72
CA ALA A 119 -18.12 6.99 3.56
C ALA A 119 -17.70 5.66 2.91
N ALA A 120 -16.43 5.31 2.98
CA ALA A 120 -15.88 4.05 2.45
C ALA A 120 -16.08 2.84 3.39
N GLY A 121 -16.69 3.00 4.56
CA GLY A 121 -16.95 1.89 5.48
C GLY A 121 -16.45 2.12 6.90
N GLY A 122 -15.62 3.13 7.12
CA GLY A 122 -15.03 3.47 8.41
C GLY A 122 -13.78 2.64 8.74
N ALA A 123 -12.87 3.28 9.46
CA ALA A 123 -11.67 2.68 10.05
C ALA A 123 -11.27 3.50 11.28
N GLU A 124 -10.52 2.89 12.18
CA GLU A 124 -9.85 3.60 13.28
C GLU A 124 -8.65 4.35 12.71
N ILE A 125 -8.63 5.69 12.79
CA ILE A 125 -7.53 6.51 12.30
C ILE A 125 -6.68 6.97 13.46
N GLN A 126 -5.40 6.66 13.41
CA GLN A 126 -4.39 7.06 14.36
C GLN A 126 -3.36 7.96 13.65
N CYS A 127 -3.13 9.14 14.23
CA CYS A 127 -2.13 10.07 13.73
C CYS A 127 -0.86 9.95 14.57
N ALA A 128 0.27 9.70 13.91
CA ALA A 128 1.59 9.73 14.50
C ALA A 128 2.20 11.15 14.43
N GLY A 129 3.43 11.30 14.91
CA GLY A 129 4.25 12.47 14.63
C GLY A 129 4.71 12.52 13.16
N ASP A 130 5.52 13.54 12.82
CA ASP A 130 5.99 13.76 11.45
C ASP A 130 7.04 12.73 10.97
N ASP A 131 7.63 11.94 11.88
CA ASP A 131 8.62 10.94 11.52
C ASP A 131 7.95 9.66 11.01
N PRO A 132 8.28 9.16 9.80
CA PRO A 132 7.82 7.88 9.27
C PRO A 132 7.99 6.70 10.24
N ALA A 133 9.04 6.70 11.07
CA ALA A 133 9.25 5.65 12.08
C ALA A 133 8.07 5.56 13.06
N SER A 134 7.48 6.68 13.46
CA SER A 134 6.32 6.72 14.37
C SER A 134 5.07 6.12 13.72
N VAL A 135 4.89 6.31 12.41
CA VAL A 135 3.81 5.67 11.64
C VAL A 135 4.01 4.16 11.60
N GLY A 136 5.24 3.71 11.35
CA GLY A 136 5.60 2.29 11.36
C GLY A 136 5.36 1.64 12.73
N ALA A 137 5.72 2.32 13.82
CA ALA A 137 5.50 1.84 15.18
C ALA A 137 4.00 1.73 15.53
N LEU A 138 3.18 2.74 15.15
CA LEU A 138 1.73 2.68 15.32
C LEU A 138 1.11 1.52 14.53
N ALA A 139 1.49 1.37 13.28
CA ALA A 139 1.00 0.30 12.42
C ALA A 139 1.39 -1.08 12.96
N LEU A 140 2.61 -1.24 13.47
CA LEU A 140 3.07 -2.46 14.14
C LEU A 140 2.20 -2.77 15.37
N GLY A 141 1.98 -1.78 16.23
CA GLY A 141 1.10 -1.93 17.40
C GLY A 141 -0.32 -2.34 17.03
N ALA A 142 -0.87 -1.74 15.97
CA ALA A 142 -2.19 -2.08 15.44
C ALA A 142 -2.25 -3.51 14.88
N ALA A 143 -1.23 -3.95 14.15
CA ALA A 143 -1.14 -5.27 13.56
C ALA A 143 -0.99 -6.40 14.59
N ARG A 144 -0.43 -6.11 15.77
CA ARG A 144 -0.24 -7.06 16.88
C ARG A 144 -1.40 -7.14 17.87
N ARG A 145 -2.48 -6.40 17.63
CA ARG A 145 -3.69 -6.51 18.49
C ARG A 145 -4.33 -7.89 18.33
N ALA A 146 -4.99 -8.34 19.41
CA ALA A 146 -5.72 -9.62 19.39
C ALA A 146 -6.87 -9.63 18.36
N ASP A 147 -7.44 -8.44 18.07
CA ASP A 147 -8.46 -8.22 17.03
C ASP A 147 -7.82 -7.64 15.76
N ALA A 148 -6.64 -8.13 15.36
CA ALA A 148 -5.96 -7.68 14.14
C ALA A 148 -6.91 -7.76 12.91
N GLY A 149 -6.43 -7.44 11.76
CA GLY A 149 -7.22 -7.39 10.53
C GLY A 149 -6.39 -6.64 9.49
N LEU A 150 -6.94 -5.63 8.83
CA LEU A 150 -6.17 -4.78 7.93
C LEU A 150 -5.66 -3.53 8.64
N THR A 151 -4.36 -3.32 8.58
CA THR A 151 -3.72 -2.04 8.96
C THR A 151 -3.15 -1.38 7.72
N VAL A 152 -3.55 -0.15 7.43
CA VAL A 152 -2.97 0.67 6.36
C VAL A 152 -2.07 1.73 6.99
N ALA A 153 -0.81 1.77 6.60
CA ALA A 153 0.15 2.79 6.97
C ALA A 153 0.49 3.64 5.75
N TYR A 154 0.50 4.96 5.90
CA TYR A 154 0.79 5.87 4.81
C TYR A 154 1.82 6.91 5.25
N VAL A 155 2.89 7.04 4.48
CA VAL A 155 3.97 8.02 4.65
C VAL A 155 4.23 8.73 3.32
N ASN A 156 4.43 10.05 3.35
CA ASN A 156 4.52 10.89 2.14
C ASN A 156 5.86 11.66 2.00
N ASP A 157 6.87 11.30 2.75
CA ASP A 157 8.15 12.01 2.75
C ASP A 157 8.84 11.99 1.39
N CYS A 158 8.72 10.88 0.63
CA CYS A 158 9.35 10.79 -0.70
C CYS A 158 8.68 11.72 -1.69
N ASP A 159 7.34 11.77 -1.72
CA ASP A 159 6.59 12.67 -2.60
C ASP A 159 6.88 14.13 -2.28
N VAL A 160 6.82 14.53 -1.00
CA VAL A 160 7.14 15.89 -0.55
C VAL A 160 8.56 16.30 -0.96
N ALA A 161 9.53 15.43 -0.78
CA ALA A 161 10.90 15.69 -1.18
C ALA A 161 11.09 15.71 -2.70
N GLY A 162 10.37 14.86 -3.41
CA GLY A 162 10.33 14.80 -4.87
C GLY A 162 9.83 16.11 -5.48
N HIS A 163 8.70 16.60 -5.00
CA HIS A 163 8.14 17.89 -5.44
C HIS A 163 9.05 19.08 -5.10
N ALA A 164 9.67 19.07 -3.92
CA ALA A 164 10.52 20.19 -3.49
C ALA A 164 11.91 20.22 -4.14
N HIS A 165 12.50 19.06 -4.44
CA HIS A 165 13.92 18.96 -4.79
C HIS A 165 14.20 18.08 -6.02
N GLY A 166 13.18 17.46 -6.60
CA GLY A 166 13.28 16.47 -7.67
C GLY A 166 13.46 15.05 -7.17
N TRP A 167 12.80 14.12 -7.88
CA TRP A 167 12.95 12.69 -7.63
C TRP A 167 14.40 12.25 -7.87
N MET A 168 14.89 11.34 -7.05
CA MET A 168 16.27 10.82 -7.04
C MET A 168 17.33 11.85 -6.67
N SER A 169 16.96 13.08 -6.29
CA SER A 169 17.89 14.04 -5.67
C SER A 169 18.38 13.54 -4.31
N ARG A 170 19.43 14.13 -3.77
CA ARG A 170 19.93 13.77 -2.43
C ARG A 170 18.84 13.93 -1.35
N PRO A 171 18.08 15.05 -1.27
CA PRO A 171 16.99 15.19 -0.30
C PRO A 171 15.89 14.12 -0.46
N TYR A 172 15.57 13.70 -1.68
CA TYR A 172 14.64 12.60 -1.93
C TYR A 172 15.17 11.26 -1.39
N LEU A 173 16.45 10.94 -1.65
CA LEU A 173 17.06 9.71 -1.13
C LEU A 173 17.15 9.72 0.41
N ASP A 174 17.40 10.88 1.01
CA ASP A 174 17.37 11.05 2.46
C ASP A 174 15.94 10.87 3.03
N ALA A 175 14.89 11.28 2.29
CA ALA A 175 13.49 11.01 2.63
C ALA A 175 13.17 9.51 2.53
N ALA A 176 13.61 8.84 1.47
CA ALA A 176 13.47 7.38 1.33
C ALA A 176 14.14 6.62 2.49
N ALA A 177 15.33 7.06 2.91
CA ALA A 177 16.02 6.50 4.08
C ALA A 177 15.24 6.73 5.40
N ARG A 178 14.51 7.85 5.53
CA ARG A 178 13.59 8.05 6.67
C ARG A 178 12.40 7.10 6.60
N CYS A 179 11.81 6.90 5.42
CA CYS A 179 10.71 5.94 5.23
C CYS A 179 11.14 4.50 5.54
N ASP A 180 12.40 4.13 5.27
CA ASP A 180 12.92 2.80 5.61
C ASP A 180 12.85 2.49 7.11
N ARG A 181 12.83 3.51 7.98
CA ARG A 181 12.64 3.31 9.43
C ARG A 181 11.23 2.78 9.75
N ALA A 182 10.20 3.19 9.00
CA ALA A 182 8.86 2.59 9.13
C ALA A 182 8.87 1.12 8.69
N VAL A 183 9.55 0.83 7.57
CA VAL A 183 9.73 -0.54 7.09
C VAL A 183 10.42 -1.41 8.13
N ARG A 184 11.49 -0.92 8.76
CA ARG A 184 12.23 -1.65 9.80
C ARG A 184 11.34 -2.06 10.99
N HIS A 185 10.41 -1.20 11.42
CA HIS A 185 9.43 -1.57 12.45
C HIS A 185 8.51 -2.70 11.96
N LEU A 186 7.97 -2.58 10.76
CA LEU A 186 7.02 -3.54 10.21
C LEU A 186 7.66 -4.86 9.78
N ALA A 187 8.94 -4.86 9.41
CA ALA A 187 9.68 -6.08 9.09
C ALA A 187 9.71 -7.09 10.25
N THR A 188 9.57 -6.61 11.50
CA THR A 188 9.49 -7.52 12.67
C THR A 188 8.21 -8.36 12.71
N LEU A 189 7.21 -8.10 11.86
CA LEU A 189 6.02 -8.94 11.71
C LEU A 189 6.30 -10.21 10.91
N VAL A 190 7.35 -10.20 10.08
CA VAL A 190 7.58 -11.23 9.06
C VAL A 190 8.10 -12.55 9.71
N ASP A 191 8.85 -12.46 10.80
CA ASP A 191 9.60 -13.59 11.38
C ASP A 191 8.85 -14.36 12.49
N GLY A 192 7.64 -13.99 12.87
CA GLY A 192 6.99 -14.67 14.00
C GLY A 192 5.50 -14.43 14.15
N ASP A 193 4.97 -13.44 13.48
CA ASP A 193 3.55 -13.13 13.54
C ASP A 193 2.83 -13.78 12.34
N ASN A 194 1.59 -14.27 12.55
CA ASN A 194 0.76 -14.75 11.45
C ASN A 194 0.22 -13.53 10.65
N ALA A 195 1.12 -12.80 10.02
CA ALA A 195 0.87 -11.53 9.36
C ALA A 195 1.41 -11.50 7.94
N LEU A 196 0.70 -10.78 7.05
CA LEU A 196 1.16 -10.38 5.72
C LEU A 196 1.59 -8.91 5.76
N LEU A 197 2.79 -8.61 5.33
CA LEU A 197 3.24 -7.25 5.05
C LEU A 197 3.28 -7.03 3.52
N CYS A 198 2.55 -6.03 3.05
CA CYS A 198 2.63 -5.50 1.69
C CYS A 198 3.22 -4.10 1.74
N VAL A 199 4.33 -3.86 1.03
CA VAL A 199 4.91 -2.53 0.86
C VAL A 199 4.81 -2.14 -0.61
N THR A 200 4.29 -0.95 -0.86
CA THR A 200 4.12 -0.39 -2.21
C THR A 200 4.27 1.13 -2.21
N ALA A 201 4.23 1.70 -3.41
CA ALA A 201 4.00 3.11 -3.64
C ALA A 201 2.66 3.31 -4.35
N ASP A 202 2.12 4.50 -4.32
CA ASP A 202 0.95 4.89 -5.11
C ASP A 202 1.34 5.37 -6.51
N HIS A 203 2.52 5.98 -6.66
CA HIS A 203 3.14 6.34 -7.95
C HIS A 203 4.66 6.50 -7.79
N GLY A 204 5.34 6.70 -8.91
CA GLY A 204 6.73 7.16 -8.99
C GLY A 204 6.81 8.67 -9.15
N GLY A 205 7.80 9.18 -9.87
CA GLY A 205 7.91 10.60 -10.17
C GLY A 205 9.24 10.99 -10.83
N GLY A 206 9.31 12.24 -11.33
CA GLY A 206 10.50 12.76 -11.97
C GLY A 206 10.70 12.28 -13.40
N GLY A 207 9.63 11.89 -14.09
CA GLY A 207 9.70 11.39 -15.46
C GLY A 207 10.04 12.48 -16.49
N ILE A 208 9.08 13.34 -16.82
CA ILE A 208 9.31 14.44 -17.79
C ILE A 208 9.92 15.64 -17.07
N HIS A 209 9.34 15.99 -15.92
CA HIS A 209 9.86 17.07 -15.05
C HIS A 209 10.40 16.47 -13.77
N PRO A 210 11.61 16.84 -13.35
CA PRO A 210 12.25 16.26 -12.16
C PRO A 210 11.44 16.38 -10.86
N THR A 211 10.57 17.40 -10.77
CA THR A 211 9.76 17.72 -9.58
C THR A 211 8.27 17.42 -9.75
N ASP A 212 7.89 16.62 -10.76
CA ASP A 212 6.50 16.37 -11.09
C ASP A 212 6.28 14.91 -11.51
N HIS A 213 5.04 14.41 -11.34
CA HIS A 213 4.61 13.07 -11.71
C HIS A 213 3.27 13.04 -12.48
N ASP A 214 2.64 14.21 -12.76
CA ASP A 214 1.29 14.29 -13.33
C ASP A 214 1.23 13.88 -14.81
N LEU A 215 2.33 14.07 -15.54
CA LEU A 215 2.38 13.73 -16.96
C LEU A 215 2.66 12.23 -17.17
N PRO A 216 2.04 11.61 -18.17
CA PRO A 216 2.25 10.21 -18.49
C PRO A 216 3.73 9.91 -18.81
N HIS A 217 4.35 9.10 -17.96
CA HIS A 217 5.71 8.64 -18.15
C HIS A 217 5.90 7.29 -17.43
N PRO A 218 6.63 6.31 -17.99
CA PRO A 218 6.82 5.01 -17.34
C PRO A 218 7.38 5.11 -15.92
N ILE A 219 8.32 6.02 -15.66
CA ILE A 219 8.91 6.24 -14.33
C ILE A 219 7.85 6.70 -13.32
N ASN A 220 6.87 7.52 -13.74
CA ASN A 220 5.79 7.98 -12.87
C ASN A 220 4.78 6.84 -12.59
N ALA A 221 4.60 5.94 -13.55
CA ALA A 221 3.68 4.82 -13.44
C ALA A 221 4.27 3.60 -12.73
N THR A 222 5.60 3.41 -12.76
CA THR A 222 6.24 2.21 -12.20
C THR A 222 6.35 2.30 -10.68
N ILE A 223 5.84 1.27 -9.99
CA ILE A 223 5.84 1.14 -8.53
C ILE A 223 6.44 -0.19 -8.08
N PRO A 224 6.96 -0.29 -6.85
CA PRO A 224 7.29 -1.57 -6.25
C PRO A 224 6.04 -2.23 -5.65
N ILE A 225 5.96 -3.56 -5.67
CA ILE A 225 5.10 -4.35 -4.77
C ILE A 225 5.99 -5.41 -4.12
N ILE A 226 6.06 -5.39 -2.80
CA ILE A 226 6.82 -6.35 -1.98
C ILE A 226 5.84 -6.98 -1.01
N LEU A 227 5.75 -8.32 -1.04
CA LEU A 227 4.93 -9.11 -0.14
C LEU A 227 5.85 -9.97 0.72
N ALA A 228 5.68 -9.91 2.05
CA ALA A 228 6.50 -10.63 3.00
C ALA A 228 5.65 -11.19 4.15
N GLY A 229 6.08 -12.27 4.79
CA GLY A 229 5.44 -12.86 5.95
C GLY A 229 4.70 -14.15 5.66
N ALA A 230 3.61 -14.40 6.38
CA ALA A 230 2.92 -15.68 6.43
C ALA A 230 2.52 -16.22 5.04
N GLY A 231 3.05 -17.37 4.67
CA GLY A 231 2.73 -18.08 3.43
C GLY A 231 3.27 -17.41 2.15
N ILE A 232 4.14 -16.42 2.26
CA ILE A 232 4.77 -15.78 1.11
C ILE A 232 6.05 -16.51 0.72
N ARG A 233 6.20 -16.75 -0.57
CA ARG A 233 7.38 -17.40 -1.16
C ARG A 233 8.65 -16.57 -0.93
N GLY A 234 9.69 -17.24 -0.48
CA GLY A 234 11.00 -16.63 -0.26
C GLY A 234 11.75 -16.37 -1.57
N SER A 235 12.50 -15.24 -1.61
CA SER A 235 13.50 -14.91 -2.64
C SER A 235 12.99 -15.01 -4.09
N VAL A 236 11.75 -14.55 -4.36
CA VAL A 236 11.15 -14.53 -5.69
C VAL A 236 11.03 -13.11 -6.21
N ARG A 237 11.73 -12.80 -7.29
CA ARG A 237 11.51 -11.58 -8.08
C ARG A 237 10.62 -11.92 -9.27
N SER A 238 9.40 -11.40 -9.28
CA SER A 238 8.43 -11.68 -10.33
C SER A 238 8.60 -10.75 -11.51
N ASP A 239 8.62 -11.33 -12.72
CA ASP A 239 8.53 -10.61 -14.00
C ASP A 239 7.10 -10.59 -14.56
N GLN A 240 6.14 -11.20 -13.86
CA GLN A 240 4.75 -11.17 -14.26
C GLN A 240 4.18 -9.76 -14.14
N PRO A 241 3.35 -9.32 -15.08
CA PRO A 241 2.67 -8.04 -14.98
C PRO A 241 1.83 -7.98 -13.70
N ALA A 242 1.97 -6.89 -12.97
CA ALA A 242 1.18 -6.58 -11.78
C ALA A 242 0.79 -5.12 -11.79
N THR A 243 -0.29 -4.81 -11.11
CA THR A 243 -0.79 -3.44 -10.98
C THR A 243 -1.15 -3.14 -9.53
N ILE A 244 -1.28 -1.87 -9.21
CA ILE A 244 -1.77 -1.42 -7.90
C ILE A 244 -3.16 -2.01 -7.57
N LEU A 245 -3.97 -2.33 -8.58
CA LEU A 245 -5.30 -2.94 -8.43
C LEU A 245 -5.24 -4.38 -7.93
N ASP A 246 -4.10 -5.06 -8.06
CA ASP A 246 -3.92 -6.43 -7.58
C ASP A 246 -3.70 -6.50 -6.06
N ILE A 247 -3.38 -5.38 -5.42
CA ILE A 247 -3.11 -5.31 -3.98
C ILE A 247 -4.39 -5.58 -3.16
N PRO A 248 -5.53 -4.88 -3.38
CA PRO A 248 -6.75 -5.11 -2.59
C PRO A 248 -7.25 -6.56 -2.63
N PRO A 249 -7.39 -7.24 -3.79
CA PRO A 249 -7.81 -8.64 -3.82
C PRO A 249 -6.79 -9.58 -3.19
N THR A 250 -5.48 -9.29 -3.26
CA THR A 250 -4.44 -10.07 -2.60
C THR A 250 -4.54 -9.98 -1.07
N LEU A 251 -4.74 -8.78 -0.53
CA LEU A 251 -4.95 -8.57 0.91
C LEU A 251 -6.22 -9.26 1.41
N LEU A 252 -7.33 -9.16 0.68
CA LEU A 252 -8.58 -9.84 1.01
C LEU A 252 -8.39 -11.36 1.04
N SER A 253 -7.73 -11.91 0.02
CA SER A 253 -7.46 -13.34 -0.07
C SER A 253 -6.59 -13.82 1.10
N ALA A 254 -5.54 -13.09 1.46
CA ALA A 254 -4.68 -13.40 2.61
C ALA A 254 -5.46 -13.39 3.94
N LEU A 255 -6.38 -12.47 4.12
CA LEU A 255 -7.27 -12.39 5.29
C LEU A 255 -8.43 -13.40 5.26
N GLY A 256 -8.52 -14.24 4.22
CA GLY A 256 -9.59 -15.23 4.06
C GLY A 256 -10.95 -14.61 3.75
N VAL A 257 -10.97 -13.39 3.23
CA VAL A 257 -12.18 -12.67 2.83
C VAL A 257 -12.41 -12.84 1.32
N PRO A 258 -13.63 -13.20 0.87
CA PRO A 258 -13.93 -13.33 -0.55
C PRO A 258 -13.65 -12.02 -1.31
N VAL A 259 -13.08 -12.14 -2.50
CA VAL A 259 -12.83 -10.98 -3.36
C VAL A 259 -14.12 -10.59 -4.08
N PRO A 260 -14.56 -9.32 -4.03
CA PRO A 260 -15.72 -8.86 -4.79
C PRO A 260 -15.53 -9.05 -6.30
N ALA A 261 -16.56 -9.57 -6.99
CA ALA A 261 -16.51 -9.74 -8.44
C ALA A 261 -16.37 -8.41 -9.23
N SER A 262 -16.64 -7.29 -8.57
CA SER A 262 -16.48 -5.95 -9.16
C SER A 262 -15.04 -5.45 -9.15
N TYR A 263 -14.11 -6.11 -8.46
CA TYR A 263 -12.70 -5.71 -8.45
C TYR A 263 -12.07 -6.03 -9.80
N GLU A 264 -11.25 -5.09 -10.30
CA GLU A 264 -10.60 -5.21 -11.62
C GLU A 264 -9.23 -5.89 -11.52
N GLY A 265 -8.60 -5.87 -10.36
CA GLY A 265 -7.34 -6.56 -10.10
C GLY A 265 -7.53 -8.04 -9.80
N ARG A 266 -6.44 -8.80 -9.85
CA ARG A 266 -6.37 -10.22 -9.51
C ARG A 266 -5.62 -10.46 -8.20
N VAL A 267 -5.81 -11.63 -7.61
CA VAL A 267 -4.94 -12.09 -6.53
C VAL A 267 -3.57 -12.45 -7.10
N LEU A 268 -2.51 -11.94 -6.51
CA LEU A 268 -1.12 -12.31 -6.82
C LEU A 268 -0.80 -13.69 -6.25
N SER A 269 -1.51 -14.72 -6.73
CA SER A 269 -1.45 -16.08 -6.20
C SER A 269 -0.05 -16.70 -6.33
N GLU A 270 0.73 -16.26 -7.29
CA GLU A 270 2.12 -16.66 -7.49
C GLU A 270 3.07 -16.20 -6.40
N ALA A 271 2.65 -15.23 -5.58
CA ALA A 271 3.41 -14.77 -4.41
C ALA A 271 3.31 -15.73 -3.21
N PHE A 272 2.31 -16.59 -3.19
CA PHE A 272 2.07 -17.49 -2.06
C PHE A 272 2.70 -18.86 -2.29
N GLU A 273 3.12 -19.49 -1.20
CA GLU A 273 3.50 -20.90 -1.21
C GLU A 273 2.30 -21.76 -1.58
N ALA A 274 2.56 -22.88 -2.26
CA ALA A 274 1.51 -23.86 -2.49
C ALA A 274 1.02 -24.36 -1.12
N ALA A 275 -0.28 -24.37 -0.88
CA ALA A 275 -0.83 -24.98 0.33
C ALA A 275 -0.27 -26.41 0.43
N ALA A 276 0.37 -26.74 1.57
CA ALA A 276 0.78 -28.11 1.80
C ALA A 276 -0.47 -28.99 1.65
N ALA A 277 -0.40 -29.98 0.76
CA ALA A 277 -1.48 -30.95 0.64
C ALA A 277 -1.69 -31.56 2.03
N ALA A 278 -2.90 -31.37 2.59
CA ALA A 278 -3.24 -32.00 3.86
C ALA A 278 -3.09 -33.51 3.68
N ALA A 279 -2.09 -34.08 4.39
CA ALA A 279 -1.82 -35.50 4.42
C ALA A 279 -2.89 -36.24 5.22
#